data_ac40b5dcc7a653e4cbfb557baf34a981
#
_entry.id   ac40b5dcc7a653e4cbfb557baf34a981
#
_cell.length_a   1.000
_cell.length_b   1.000
_cell.length_c   1.000
_cell.angle_alpha   90.00
_cell.angle_beta   90.00
_cell.angle_gamma   90.00
#
_symmetry.space_group_name_H-M   'P 1'
#
loop_
_entity.id
_entity.type
_entity.pdbx_description
1 polymer ?
#
loop_
_entity_poly.entity_id
_entity_poly.type
_entity_poly.pdbx_seq_one_letter_code
_entity_poly.pdbx_strand_id
1 'polypeptide(L)'
;MVQACSYKSKIDPNYYCQKLKFSCIQSNKVINFKTSKGDFAVKLFGKDNPVTVSNFLENIENNIYVNQKFYKIINYPQIRFIHGGVNPENKSYTERKQNLNKTSPTIPLEIKFKEEVKPRY
;
A
#
# COMPACT_ATOMS: atom_id res chain seq x y z
N MET A 1 -15.09 -25.44 -26.68
CA MET A 1 -15.44 -24.67 -25.47
C MET A 1 -14.17 -24.16 -24.82
N VAL A 2 -13.86 -22.93 -24.97
CA VAL A 2 -12.79 -22.30 -24.24
C VAL A 2 -13.34 -21.95 -22.86
N GLN A 3 -13.05 -22.75 -21.84
CA GLN A 3 -13.24 -22.32 -20.47
C GLN A 3 -12.26 -21.19 -20.20
N ALA A 4 -12.77 -19.97 -20.10
CA ALA A 4 -12.00 -18.90 -19.50
C ALA A 4 -11.66 -19.36 -18.09
N CYS A 5 -10.42 -19.72 -17.83
CA CYS A 5 -9.90 -19.88 -16.48
C CYS A 5 -10.05 -18.53 -15.80
N SER A 6 -11.14 -18.35 -15.04
CA SER A 6 -11.19 -17.27 -14.07
C SER A 6 -10.15 -17.62 -13.01
N TYR A 7 -8.97 -17.08 -13.16
CA TYR A 7 -7.92 -17.15 -12.16
C TYR A 7 -8.36 -16.29 -10.98
N LYS A 8 -9.28 -16.82 -10.19
CA LYS A 8 -9.51 -16.34 -8.85
C LYS A 8 -8.32 -16.82 -8.03
N SER A 9 -7.20 -16.12 -8.11
CA SER A 9 -6.20 -16.27 -7.08
C SER A 9 -6.85 -15.79 -5.77
N LYS A 10 -7.43 -16.72 -5.04
CA LYS A 10 -7.84 -16.48 -3.67
C LYS A 10 -6.56 -16.32 -2.86
N ILE A 11 -6.05 -15.10 -2.84
CA ILE A 11 -4.99 -14.74 -1.92
C ILE A 11 -5.61 -14.87 -0.53
N ASP A 12 -5.07 -15.78 0.27
CA ASP A 12 -5.42 -15.84 1.69
C ASP A 12 -4.64 -14.74 2.42
N PRO A 13 -5.33 -13.67 2.88
CA PRO A 13 -4.66 -12.58 3.56
C PRO A 13 -3.95 -13.03 4.83
N ASN A 14 -4.53 -13.98 5.57
CA ASN A 14 -3.98 -14.46 6.83
C ASN A 14 -2.64 -15.14 6.62
N TYR A 15 -2.51 -15.95 5.57
CA TYR A 15 -1.24 -16.57 5.21
C TYR A 15 -0.14 -15.54 4.96
N TYR A 16 -0.43 -14.51 4.19
CA TYR A 16 0.55 -13.48 3.88
C TYR A 16 0.90 -12.60 5.07
N CYS A 17 -0.10 -12.19 5.87
CA CYS A 17 0.16 -11.41 7.08
C CYS A 17 1.03 -12.20 8.08
N GLN A 18 0.75 -13.48 8.25
CA GLN A 18 1.55 -14.36 9.11
C GLN A 18 2.98 -14.51 8.58
N LYS A 19 3.15 -14.73 7.28
CA LYS A 19 4.45 -14.80 6.63
C LYS A 19 5.25 -13.50 6.78
N LEU A 20 4.58 -12.36 6.74
CA LEU A 20 5.17 -11.03 6.88
C LEU A 20 5.32 -10.60 8.35
N LYS A 21 4.87 -11.44 9.30
CA LYS A 21 4.97 -11.22 10.75
C LYS A 21 4.25 -9.98 11.26
N PHE A 22 3.11 -9.63 10.65
CA PHE A 22 2.21 -8.61 11.18
C PHE A 22 0.76 -9.10 11.27
N SER A 23 -0.05 -8.41 12.06
CA SER A 23 -1.48 -8.71 12.18
C SER A 23 -2.26 -8.21 10.98
N CYS A 24 -3.03 -9.08 10.37
CA CYS A 24 -3.88 -8.71 9.24
C CYS A 24 -5.05 -7.86 9.69
N ILE A 25 -5.15 -6.64 9.17
CA ILE A 25 -6.26 -5.73 9.42
C ILE A 25 -7.28 -5.90 8.30
N GLN A 26 -8.45 -6.40 8.66
CA GLN A 26 -9.55 -6.67 7.72
C GLN A 26 -10.70 -5.66 7.87
N SER A 27 -10.39 -4.46 8.31
CA SER A 27 -11.33 -3.36 8.45
C SER A 27 -10.82 -2.10 7.77
N ASN A 28 -11.75 -1.24 7.36
CA ASN A 28 -11.35 0.07 6.84
C ASN A 28 -10.80 0.93 7.97
N LYS A 29 -9.74 1.67 7.68
CA LYS A 29 -9.07 2.58 8.60
C LYS A 29 -9.00 3.97 8.01
N VAL A 30 -8.98 4.96 8.87
CA VAL A 30 -8.71 6.35 8.49
C VAL A 30 -7.41 6.77 9.15
N ILE A 31 -6.51 7.32 8.38
CA ILE A 31 -5.24 7.88 8.86
C ILE A 31 -5.17 9.36 8.56
N ASN A 32 -4.59 10.10 9.47
CA ASN A 32 -4.39 11.53 9.33
C ASN A 32 -2.93 11.84 8.99
N PHE A 33 -2.73 12.54 7.89
CA PHE A 33 -1.42 13.07 7.49
C PHE A 33 -1.28 14.49 8.00
N LYS A 34 -0.31 14.71 8.86
CA LYS A 34 0.09 16.03 9.31
C LYS A 34 1.26 16.52 8.49
N THR A 35 1.09 17.59 7.75
CA THR A 35 2.13 18.13 6.88
C THR A 35 2.37 19.62 7.16
N SER A 36 3.51 20.14 6.75
CA SER A 36 3.85 21.56 6.85
C SER A 36 2.94 22.47 6.00
N LYS A 37 2.16 21.91 5.09
CA LYS A 37 1.23 22.63 4.21
C LYS A 37 -0.23 22.41 4.55
N GLY A 38 -0.53 21.70 5.60
CA GLY A 38 -1.87 21.38 6.07
C GLY A 38 -2.06 19.88 6.29
N ASP A 39 -3.15 19.55 6.96
CA ASP A 39 -3.48 18.20 7.34
C ASP A 39 -4.56 17.64 6.41
N PHE A 40 -4.52 16.35 6.16
CA PHE A 40 -5.54 15.65 5.39
C PHE A 40 -5.71 14.22 5.90
N ALA A 41 -6.87 13.64 5.64
CA ALA A 41 -7.19 12.28 6.02
C ALA A 41 -7.31 11.37 4.80
N VAL A 42 -6.87 10.12 4.95
CA VAL A 42 -6.97 9.09 3.93
C VAL A 42 -7.70 7.89 4.50
N LYS A 43 -8.71 7.40 3.78
CA LYS A 43 -9.40 6.17 4.10
C LYS A 43 -8.72 5.00 3.41
N LEU A 44 -8.32 4.01 4.20
CA LEU A 44 -7.71 2.78 3.74
C LEU A 44 -8.75 1.66 3.71
N PHE A 45 -8.84 0.97 2.60
CA PHE A 45 -9.83 -0.09 2.38
C PHE A 45 -9.29 -1.46 2.80
N GLY A 46 -9.09 -1.65 4.11
CA GLY A 46 -8.56 -2.90 4.67
C GLY A 46 -9.48 -4.10 4.50
N LYS A 47 -10.79 -3.88 4.29
CA LYS A 47 -11.72 -4.97 3.92
C LYS A 47 -11.43 -5.56 2.55
N ASP A 48 -10.99 -4.72 1.62
CA ASP A 48 -10.73 -5.11 0.24
C ASP A 48 -9.29 -5.53 0.01
N ASN A 49 -8.35 -4.85 0.65
CA ASN A 49 -6.92 -5.04 0.48
C ASN A 49 -6.22 -5.19 1.85
N PRO A 50 -6.52 -6.27 2.61
CA PRO A 50 -6.04 -6.41 3.98
C PRO A 50 -4.52 -6.49 4.10
N VAL A 51 -3.82 -7.19 3.22
CA VAL A 51 -2.35 -7.31 3.28
C VAL A 51 -1.68 -5.98 2.96
N THR A 52 -2.15 -5.30 1.92
CA THR A 52 -1.62 -3.99 1.50
C THR A 52 -1.80 -2.94 2.59
N VAL A 53 -3.01 -2.87 3.18
CA VAL A 53 -3.32 -1.92 4.24
C VAL A 53 -2.54 -2.25 5.51
N SER A 54 -2.46 -3.53 5.89
CA SER A 54 -1.70 -3.94 7.08
C SER A 54 -0.22 -3.64 6.95
N ASN A 55 0.37 -3.89 5.78
CA ASN A 55 1.76 -3.53 5.51
C ASN A 55 2.00 -2.01 5.60
N PHE A 56 1.06 -1.22 5.09
CA PHE A 56 1.16 0.23 5.17
C PHE A 56 1.07 0.74 6.62
N LEU A 57 0.15 0.18 7.42
CA LEU A 57 0.01 0.53 8.84
C LEU A 57 1.22 0.09 9.66
N GLU A 58 1.77 -1.07 9.38
CA GLU A 58 3.03 -1.53 10.01
C GLU A 58 4.18 -0.55 9.74
N ASN A 59 4.28 -0.06 8.51
CA ASN A 59 5.27 0.95 8.17
C ASN A 59 5.05 2.28 8.93
N ILE A 60 3.79 2.66 9.18
CA ILE A 60 3.45 3.83 9.99
C ILE A 60 3.89 3.62 11.45
N GLU A 61 3.56 2.49 12.04
CA GLU A 61 3.94 2.15 13.41
C GLU A 61 5.45 2.11 13.61
N ASN A 62 6.18 1.68 12.60
CA ASN A 62 7.64 1.70 12.58
C ASN A 62 8.25 3.07 12.22
N ASN A 63 7.43 4.13 12.17
CA ASN A 63 7.87 5.50 11.88
C ASN A 63 8.61 5.68 10.54
N ILE A 64 8.34 4.82 9.56
CA ILE A 64 9.00 4.86 8.24
C ILE A 64 8.73 6.19 7.52
N TYR A 65 7.51 6.73 7.69
CA TYR A 65 7.06 7.94 6.98
C TYR A 65 7.29 9.23 7.75
N VAL A 66 7.77 9.17 9.00
CA VAL A 66 8.05 10.36 9.80
C VAL A 66 9.16 11.19 9.15
N ASN A 67 8.91 12.50 9.02
CA ASN A 67 9.83 13.46 8.39
C ASN A 67 10.14 13.15 6.91
N GLN A 68 9.32 12.34 6.25
CA GLN A 68 9.43 12.14 4.81
C GLN A 68 8.73 13.27 4.04
N LYS A 69 9.07 13.39 2.77
CA LYS A 69 8.57 14.47 1.90
C LYS A 69 7.74 13.90 0.76
N PHE A 70 6.81 14.72 0.27
CA PHE A 70 6.30 14.55 -1.08
C PHE A 70 7.35 15.10 -2.04
N TYR A 71 8.08 14.23 -2.69
CA TYR A 71 9.26 14.60 -3.49
C TYR A 71 8.99 14.70 -4.99
N LYS A 72 7.82 14.27 -5.46
CA LYS A 72 7.44 14.35 -6.86
C LYS A 72 5.99 14.79 -6.99
N ILE A 73 5.79 15.84 -7.78
CA ILE A 73 4.46 16.37 -8.10
C ILE A 73 4.35 16.42 -9.63
N ILE A 74 3.32 15.77 -10.16
CA ILE A 74 2.98 15.81 -11.57
C ILE A 74 1.61 16.48 -11.68
N ASN A 75 1.54 17.54 -12.45
CA ASN A 75 0.31 18.31 -12.65
C ASN A 75 0.13 18.67 -14.11
N TYR A 76 -0.07 17.65 -14.95
CA TYR A 76 -0.46 17.82 -16.35
C TYR A 76 -1.98 17.68 -16.51
N PRO A 77 -2.59 18.23 -17.56
CA PRO A 77 -4.04 18.13 -17.77
C PRO A 77 -4.57 16.70 -17.73
N GLN A 78 -3.81 15.73 -18.21
CA GLN A 78 -4.20 14.32 -18.31
C GLN A 78 -3.77 13.47 -17.12
N ILE A 79 -2.74 13.90 -16.38
CA ILE A 79 -2.15 13.11 -15.28
C ILE A 79 -1.81 14.04 -14.12
N ARG A 80 -2.42 13.77 -12.98
CA ARG A 80 -2.14 14.51 -11.74
C ARG A 80 -1.89 13.53 -10.61
N PHE A 81 -0.72 13.60 -10.02
CA PHE A 81 -0.41 12.84 -8.80
C PHE A 81 0.71 13.50 -7.99
N ILE A 82 0.72 13.17 -6.72
CA ILE A 82 1.84 13.44 -5.82
C ILE A 82 2.46 12.12 -5.38
N HIS A 83 3.77 12.09 -5.27
CA HIS A 83 4.51 10.94 -4.81
C HIS A 83 5.31 11.32 -3.57
N GLY A 84 5.05 10.62 -2.49
CA GLY A 84 5.68 10.86 -1.21
C GLY A 84 6.07 9.56 -0.52
N GLY A 85 6.62 9.71 0.66
CA GLY A 85 7.13 8.61 1.47
C GLY A 85 8.62 8.49 1.34
N VAL A 86 9.12 7.29 1.33
CA VAL A 86 10.54 7.07 1.38
C VAL A 86 11.20 7.29 0.04
N ASN A 87 12.09 8.29 0.00
CA ASN A 87 12.91 8.50 -1.19
C ASN A 87 14.07 7.49 -1.19
N PRO A 88 14.21 6.63 -2.21
CA PRO A 88 15.27 5.64 -2.30
C PRO A 88 16.69 6.26 -2.35
N GLU A 89 16.81 7.51 -2.74
CA GLU A 89 18.07 8.25 -2.75
C GLU A 89 18.50 8.75 -1.36
N ASN A 90 17.62 8.66 -0.36
CA ASN A 90 17.94 9.09 0.99
C ASN A 90 18.66 7.98 1.76
N LYS A 91 19.95 8.21 2.06
CA LYS A 91 20.80 7.27 2.81
C LYS A 91 20.23 6.89 4.18
N SER A 92 19.57 7.82 4.88
CA SER A 92 18.96 7.55 6.18
C SER A 92 17.79 6.54 6.08
N TYR A 93 17.16 6.46 4.93
CA TYR A 93 16.16 5.44 4.66
C TYR A 93 16.77 4.07 4.42
N THR A 94 17.82 4.01 3.65
CA THR A 94 18.51 2.75 3.36
C THR A 94 19.00 2.13 4.66
N GLU A 95 19.52 2.93 5.59
CA GLU A 95 19.93 2.49 6.92
C GLU A 95 18.74 2.00 7.76
N ARG A 96 17.63 2.74 7.79
CA ARG A 96 16.39 2.31 8.49
C ARG A 96 15.82 1.04 7.88
N LYS A 97 15.81 0.91 6.58
CA LYS A 97 15.35 -0.29 5.88
C LYS A 97 16.25 -1.49 6.15
N GLN A 98 17.55 -1.30 6.27
CA GLN A 98 18.48 -2.37 6.63
C GLN A 98 18.26 -2.85 8.06
N ASN A 99 17.90 -1.95 8.98
CA ASN A 99 17.61 -2.29 10.38
C ASN A 99 16.22 -2.91 10.57
N LEU A 100 15.23 -2.49 9.77
CA LEU A 100 13.85 -2.99 9.86
C LEU A 100 13.62 -4.26 9.06
N ASN A 101 14.38 -4.49 8.00
CA ASN A 101 14.18 -5.66 7.16
C ASN A 101 15.41 -6.01 6.35
N LYS A 102 16.15 -6.99 6.79
CA LYS A 102 17.03 -7.73 5.88
C LYS A 102 16.27 -8.39 4.72
N THR A 103 14.97 -8.40 4.79
CA THR A 103 14.05 -8.86 3.74
C THR A 103 12.73 -8.12 3.94
N SER A 104 12.51 -7.02 3.23
CA SER A 104 11.15 -6.53 3.02
C SER A 104 10.53 -7.45 1.97
N PRO A 105 9.75 -8.46 2.36
CA PRO A 105 9.16 -9.35 1.38
C PRO A 105 8.16 -8.53 0.57
N THR A 106 8.14 -8.77 -0.73
CA THR A 106 7.12 -8.23 -1.60
C THR A 106 5.75 -8.71 -1.11
N ILE A 107 4.79 -7.79 -1.03
CA ILE A 107 3.41 -8.14 -0.75
C ILE A 107 2.73 -8.64 -2.03
N PRO A 108 1.73 -9.53 -1.92
CA PRO A 108 0.98 -9.98 -3.07
C PRO A 108 0.13 -8.86 -3.66
N LEU A 109 -0.17 -8.95 -4.95
CA LEU A 109 -1.08 -8.06 -5.62
C LEU A 109 -2.53 -8.41 -5.24
N GLU A 110 -3.15 -7.59 -4.41
CA GLU A 110 -4.54 -7.76 -3.97
C GLU A 110 -5.49 -7.03 -4.92
N ILE A 111 -5.84 -7.65 -6.02
CA ILE A 111 -6.85 -7.13 -6.95
C ILE A 111 -8.14 -7.93 -6.77
N LYS A 112 -9.21 -7.23 -6.40
CA LYS A 112 -10.57 -7.78 -6.47
C LYS A 112 -11.16 -7.40 -7.82
N PHE A 113 -11.27 -8.38 -8.70
CA PHE A 113 -12.08 -8.21 -9.90
C PHE A 113 -13.55 -8.24 -9.48
N LYS A 114 -14.25 -7.10 -9.57
CA LYS A 114 -15.71 -7.13 -9.56
C LYS A 114 -16.15 -7.88 -10.83
N GLU A 115 -17.00 -8.87 -10.68
CA GLU A 115 -17.50 -9.71 -11.79
C GLU A 115 -18.26 -8.93 -12.88
N GLU A 116 -18.40 -7.62 -12.74
CA GLU A 116 -19.16 -6.75 -13.63
C GLU A 116 -18.36 -5.55 -14.15
N VAL A 117 -17.17 -5.76 -14.61
CA VAL A 117 -16.60 -4.77 -15.54
C VAL A 117 -17.04 -5.16 -16.94
N LYS A 118 -18.26 -4.76 -17.31
CA LYS A 118 -18.63 -4.76 -18.72
C LYS A 118 -17.64 -3.85 -19.44
N PRO A 119 -16.93 -4.34 -20.49
CA PRO A 119 -16.08 -3.48 -21.26
C PRO A 119 -16.92 -2.32 -21.80
N ARG A 120 -16.47 -1.10 -21.53
CA ARG A 120 -17.03 0.08 -22.18
C ARG A 120 -16.45 0.16 -23.59
N TYR A 121 -17.21 -0.28 -24.52
CA TYR A 121 -17.00 0.08 -25.91
C TYR A 121 -18.07 1.07 -26.33
#